data_d5bc613a3b5d6ca9f4dc27a88523e657
#
_entry.id   d5bc613a3b5d6ca9f4dc27a88523e657
#
_cell.length_a   1.000
_cell.length_b   1.000
_cell.length_c   1.000
_cell.angle_alpha   90.00
_cell.angle_beta   90.00
_cell.angle_gamma   90.00
#
_symmetry.space_group_name_H-M   'P 1'
#
loop_
_entity.id
_entity.type
_entity.pdbx_description
1 polymer ?
#
loop_
_entity_poly.entity_id
_entity_poly.type
_entity_poly.pdbx_seq_one_letter_code
_entity_poly.pdbx_strand_id
1 'polypeptide(L)'
;MIIGSIYFAYYTGARSGEIRHISKENLFSDYIVAYGKTGKRIIKLNNQSQEIIKQLDELWNYTKSYVSHKFKKEVRRLGIKDARFHDLRRTFGYNLIKQGRPIYEVSKLLGHSSVTTTERHYAPLLTTEIEDFVL
;
A
#
# COMPACT_ATOMS: atom_id res chain seq x y z
N MET A 1 0.94 3.42 17.31
CA MET A 1 -0.50 3.10 17.21
C MET A 1 -0.82 2.50 15.85
N ILE A 2 -1.87 1.70 15.80
CA ILE A 2 -2.28 1.03 14.55
C ILE A 2 -2.62 2.03 13.43
N ILE A 3 -3.16 3.19 13.77
CA ILE A 3 -3.58 4.23 12.81
C ILE A 3 -2.41 4.64 11.90
N GLY A 4 -1.22 4.82 12.46
CA GLY A 4 -0.04 5.15 11.66
C GLY A 4 0.28 4.11 10.61
N SER A 5 0.16 2.83 10.95
CA SER A 5 0.40 1.74 10.00
C SER A 5 -0.68 1.69 8.90
N ILE A 6 -1.90 2.07 9.22
CA ILE A 6 -2.99 2.16 8.23
C ILE A 6 -2.69 3.26 7.21
N TYR A 7 -2.33 4.45 7.66
CA TYR A 7 -1.95 5.54 6.77
C TYR A 7 -0.70 5.21 5.96
N PHE A 8 0.28 4.56 6.59
CA PHE A 8 1.48 4.14 5.89
C PHE A 8 1.16 3.17 4.75
N ALA A 9 0.29 2.19 5.01
CA ALA A 9 -0.16 1.25 3.97
C ALA A 9 -0.91 1.98 2.84
N TYR A 10 -1.74 2.95 3.19
CA TYR A 10 -2.48 3.75 2.24
C TYR A 10 -1.55 4.54 1.31
N TYR A 11 -0.47 5.11 1.83
CA TYR A 11 0.44 5.95 1.07
C TYR A 11 1.58 5.21 0.38
N THR A 12 1.79 3.93 0.68
CA THR A 12 2.91 3.17 0.09
C THR A 12 2.48 1.93 -0.68
N GLY A 13 1.28 1.45 -0.44
CA GLY A 13 0.83 0.16 -0.98
C GLY A 13 1.52 -1.04 -0.36
N ALA A 14 2.28 -0.87 0.71
CA ALA A 14 3.00 -1.95 1.36
C ALA A 14 2.06 -3.02 1.92
N ARG A 15 2.51 -4.27 1.90
CA ARG A 15 1.78 -5.38 2.51
C ARG A 15 1.95 -5.35 4.03
N SER A 16 0.96 -5.87 4.74
CA SER A 16 1.00 -5.95 6.20
C SER A 16 2.30 -6.57 6.72
N GLY A 17 2.72 -7.70 6.12
CA GLY A 17 3.97 -8.36 6.52
C GLY A 17 5.20 -7.48 6.33
N GLU A 18 5.21 -6.69 5.26
CA GLU A 18 6.31 -5.76 5.00
C GLU A 18 6.36 -4.66 6.06
N ILE A 19 5.21 -4.12 6.41
CA ILE A 19 5.10 -3.04 7.43
C ILE A 19 5.53 -3.55 8.81
N ARG A 20 5.08 -4.74 9.18
CA ARG A 20 5.37 -5.32 10.49
C ARG A 20 6.84 -5.72 10.68
N HIS A 21 7.60 -5.81 9.61
CA HIS A 21 9.01 -6.21 9.65
C HIS A 21 9.97 -5.07 9.27
N ILE A 22 9.50 -3.84 9.25
CA ILE A 22 10.39 -2.69 9.03
C ILE A 22 11.35 -2.59 10.21
N SER A 23 12.64 -2.44 9.90
CA SER A 23 13.67 -2.18 10.90
C SER A 23 14.41 -0.90 10.55
N LYS A 24 15.05 -0.30 11.55
CA LYS A 24 15.83 0.93 11.35
C LYS A 24 16.98 0.73 10.35
N GLU A 25 17.54 -0.46 10.29
CA GLU A 25 18.64 -0.79 9.38
C GLU A 25 18.20 -0.80 7.91
N ASN A 26 16.91 -1.04 7.66
CA ASN A 26 16.34 -1.14 6.32
C ASN A 26 15.59 0.11 5.89
N LEU A 27 15.57 1.12 6.76
CA LEU A 27 14.85 2.37 6.56
C LEU A 27 15.82 3.45 6.11
N PHE A 28 15.56 4.01 4.93
CA PHE A 28 16.36 5.10 4.34
C PHE A 28 15.47 6.34 4.18
N SER A 29 16.03 7.45 3.72
CA SER A 29 15.31 8.72 3.69
C SER A 29 14.07 8.70 2.79
N ASP A 30 14.14 8.03 1.64
CA ASP A 30 13.05 8.02 0.65
C ASP A 30 12.67 6.62 0.18
N TYR A 31 13.15 5.58 0.86
CA TYR A 31 12.78 4.20 0.55
C TYR A 31 13.02 3.28 1.72
N ILE A 32 12.40 2.11 1.67
CA ILE A 32 12.61 1.01 2.60
C ILE A 32 13.03 -0.21 1.81
N VAL A 33 13.98 -0.97 2.35
CA VAL A 33 14.25 -2.32 1.87
C VAL A 33 13.34 -3.25 2.67
N ALA A 34 12.27 -3.72 2.03
CA ALA A 34 11.25 -4.53 2.70
C ALA A 34 11.48 -6.01 2.48
N TYR A 35 11.19 -6.79 3.51
CA TYR A 35 11.23 -8.25 3.46
C TYR A 35 9.84 -8.77 3.79
N GLY A 36 9.31 -9.60 2.93
CA GLY A 36 8.00 -10.16 3.10
C GLY A 36 7.90 -11.55 2.48
N LYS A 37 6.69 -12.05 2.39
CA LYS A 37 6.40 -13.39 1.86
C LYS A 37 6.94 -13.61 0.45
N THR A 38 6.94 -12.55 -0.37
CA THR A 38 7.40 -12.62 -1.76
C THR A 38 8.88 -12.29 -1.94
N GLY A 39 9.60 -12.10 -0.83
CA GLY A 39 11.03 -11.80 -0.85
C GLY A 39 11.33 -10.33 -0.58
N LYS A 40 12.52 -9.93 -1.00
CA LYS A 40 13.05 -8.59 -0.78
C LYS A 40 12.64 -7.66 -1.90
N ARG A 41 12.19 -6.44 -1.54
CA ARG A 41 11.94 -5.39 -2.53
C ARG A 41 12.16 -4.00 -1.94
N ILE A 42 12.27 -3.02 -2.81
CA ILE A 42 12.34 -1.61 -2.43
C ILE A 42 10.94 -1.02 -2.45
N ILE A 43 10.55 -0.37 -1.36
CA ILE A 43 9.31 0.40 -1.29
C ILE A 43 9.70 1.87 -1.29
N LYS A 44 9.26 2.60 -2.32
CA LYS A 44 9.48 4.04 -2.38
C LYS A 44 8.61 4.75 -1.37
N LEU A 45 9.19 5.71 -0.66
CA LEU A 45 8.49 6.55 0.28
C LEU A 45 8.23 7.92 -0.35
N ASN A 46 6.96 8.25 -0.53
CA ASN A 46 6.59 9.61 -0.91
C ASN A 46 6.66 10.53 0.32
N ASN A 47 6.44 11.82 0.13
CA ASN A 47 6.52 12.78 1.24
C ASN A 47 5.57 12.46 2.38
N GLN A 48 4.38 11.97 2.06
CA GLN A 48 3.35 11.62 3.05
C GLN A 48 3.79 10.47 3.94
N SER A 49 4.35 9.41 3.36
CA SER A 49 4.84 8.27 4.12
C SER A 49 6.11 8.60 4.90
N GLN A 50 6.99 9.44 4.35
CA GLN A 50 8.18 9.90 5.07
C GLN A 50 7.79 10.65 6.34
N GLU A 51 6.75 11.49 6.28
CA GLU A 51 6.27 12.24 7.44
C GLU A 51 5.77 11.33 8.55
N ILE A 52 5.06 10.26 8.18
CA ILE A 52 4.60 9.26 9.14
C ILE A 52 5.78 8.62 9.88
N ILE A 53 6.79 8.20 9.12
CA ILE A 53 7.98 7.57 9.70
C ILE A 53 8.72 8.51 10.65
N LYS A 54 8.83 9.79 10.30
CA LYS A 54 9.53 10.78 11.13
C LYS A 54 8.87 10.99 12.49
N GLN A 55 7.55 10.80 12.57
CA GLN A 55 6.79 11.01 13.80
C GLN A 55 6.76 9.79 14.72
N LEU A 56 7.34 8.66 14.27
CA LEU A 56 7.33 7.43 15.07
C LEU A 56 8.47 7.41 16.06
N ASP A 57 8.15 7.12 17.32
CA ASP A 57 9.15 6.79 18.34
C ASP A 57 9.62 5.35 18.15
N GLU A 58 8.68 4.45 17.87
CA GLU A 58 8.96 3.03 17.63
C GLU A 58 8.24 2.55 16.39
N LEU A 59 8.87 1.62 15.66
CA LEU A 59 8.29 0.99 14.49
C LEU A 59 7.17 0.02 14.88
N TRP A 60 6.32 -0.32 13.89
CA TRP A 60 5.12 -1.13 14.11
C TRP A 60 5.47 -2.61 14.25
N ASN A 61 5.69 -3.04 15.46
CA ASN A 61 6.05 -4.42 15.78
C ASN A 61 4.82 -5.24 16.21
N TYR A 62 3.80 -5.23 15.35
CA TYR A 62 2.53 -5.92 15.61
C TYR A 62 2.52 -7.32 15.03
N THR A 63 1.68 -8.19 15.61
CA THR A 63 1.38 -9.48 15.01
C THR A 63 0.39 -9.30 13.84
N LYS A 64 0.36 -10.26 12.94
CA LYS A 64 -0.59 -10.27 11.82
C LYS A 64 -2.04 -10.24 12.35
N SER A 65 -2.33 -11.05 13.36
CA SER A 65 -3.66 -11.11 13.97
C SER A 65 -4.08 -9.78 14.58
N TYR A 66 -3.17 -9.12 15.27
CA TYR A 66 -3.44 -7.81 15.87
C TYR A 66 -3.82 -6.78 14.80
N VAL A 67 -3.03 -6.67 13.73
CA VAL A 67 -3.28 -5.72 12.65
C VAL A 67 -4.64 -5.98 12.01
N SER A 68 -4.92 -7.24 11.67
CA SER A 68 -6.18 -7.61 11.03
C SER A 68 -7.38 -7.32 11.93
N HIS A 69 -7.29 -7.70 13.21
CA HIS A 69 -8.38 -7.49 14.17
C HIS A 69 -8.65 -6.02 14.42
N LYS A 70 -7.61 -5.23 14.68
CA LYS A 70 -7.75 -3.80 14.96
C LYS A 70 -8.26 -3.04 13.75
N PHE A 71 -7.79 -3.38 12.55
CA PHE A 71 -8.28 -2.76 11.33
C PHE A 71 -9.77 -3.00 11.15
N LYS A 72 -10.22 -4.24 11.28
CA LYS A 72 -11.64 -4.58 11.16
C LYS A 72 -12.50 -3.82 12.18
N LYS A 73 -12.03 -3.72 13.41
CA LYS A 73 -12.72 -2.99 14.45
C LYS A 73 -12.91 -1.51 14.09
N GLU A 74 -11.84 -0.87 13.60
CA GLU A 74 -11.88 0.54 13.24
C GLU A 74 -12.79 0.82 12.04
N VAL A 75 -12.72 0.02 10.98
CA VAL A 75 -13.56 0.23 9.79
C VAL A 75 -15.03 -0.04 10.08
N ARG A 76 -15.34 -1.03 10.92
CA ARG A 76 -16.72 -1.31 11.32
C ARG A 76 -17.30 -0.17 12.15
N ARG A 77 -16.51 0.43 13.01
CA ARG A 77 -16.91 1.61 13.77
C ARG A 77 -17.30 2.77 12.86
N LEU A 78 -16.68 2.87 11.68
CA LEU A 78 -16.99 3.88 10.68
C LEU A 78 -18.09 3.47 9.70
N GLY A 79 -18.72 2.31 9.92
CA GLY A 79 -19.78 1.81 9.06
C GLY A 79 -19.31 1.09 7.82
N ILE A 80 -18.02 0.81 7.68
CA ILE A 80 -17.47 0.08 6.55
C ILE A 80 -17.48 -1.41 6.86
N LYS A 81 -18.14 -2.18 6.00
CA LYS A 81 -18.21 -3.64 6.12
C LYS A 81 -17.25 -4.29 5.13
N ASP A 82 -16.77 -5.47 5.47
CA ASP A 82 -16.00 -6.35 4.60
C ASP A 82 -14.67 -5.78 4.09
N ALA A 83 -14.17 -4.71 4.70
CA ALA A 83 -12.86 -4.17 4.37
C ALA A 83 -11.76 -4.96 5.09
N ARG A 84 -10.65 -5.19 4.38
CA ARG A 84 -9.45 -5.85 4.89
C ARG A 84 -8.27 -4.90 4.81
N PHE A 85 -7.26 -5.13 5.64
CA PHE A 85 -6.05 -4.31 5.60
C PHE A 85 -5.41 -4.31 4.20
N HIS A 86 -5.43 -5.46 3.52
CA HIS A 86 -4.89 -5.58 2.15
C HIS A 86 -5.61 -4.69 1.13
N ASP A 87 -6.83 -4.28 1.40
CA ASP A 87 -7.58 -3.38 0.51
C ASP A 87 -6.94 -1.99 0.44
N LEU A 88 -6.15 -1.60 1.44
CA LEU A 88 -5.39 -0.36 1.40
C LEU A 88 -4.37 -0.36 0.25
N ARG A 89 -3.76 -1.52 -0.01
CA ARG A 89 -2.84 -1.70 -1.13
C ARG A 89 -3.58 -1.59 -2.48
N ARG A 90 -4.77 -2.17 -2.57
CA ARG A 90 -5.60 -2.03 -3.77
C ARG A 90 -6.01 -0.58 -4.00
N THR A 91 -6.35 0.12 -2.94
CA THR A 91 -6.70 1.53 -2.99
C THR A 91 -5.52 2.39 -3.45
N PHE A 92 -4.32 2.08 -2.98
CA PHE A 92 -3.09 2.75 -3.42
C PHE A 92 -2.92 2.61 -4.94
N GLY A 93 -3.01 1.38 -5.47
CA GLY A 93 -2.91 1.14 -6.91
C GLY A 93 -4.00 1.84 -7.69
N TYR A 94 -5.24 1.79 -7.20
CA TYR A 94 -6.37 2.45 -7.82
C TYR A 94 -6.16 3.97 -7.89
N ASN A 95 -5.72 4.59 -6.80
CA ASN A 95 -5.47 6.02 -6.75
C ASN A 95 -4.40 6.46 -7.76
N LEU A 96 -3.34 5.67 -7.92
CA LEU A 96 -2.30 5.95 -8.91
C LEU A 96 -2.83 5.89 -10.34
N ILE A 97 -3.67 4.91 -10.62
CA ILE A 97 -4.31 4.76 -11.93
C ILE A 97 -5.23 5.95 -12.20
N LYS A 98 -6.01 6.38 -11.21
CA LYS A 98 -6.88 7.55 -11.35
C LYS A 98 -6.09 8.84 -11.60
N GLN A 99 -4.87 8.92 -11.09
CA GLN A 99 -3.98 10.05 -11.35
C GLN A 99 -3.38 10.02 -12.77
N GLY A 100 -3.65 8.97 -13.54
CA GLY A 100 -3.12 8.84 -14.89
C GLY A 100 -1.70 8.26 -14.92
N ARG A 101 -1.22 7.67 -13.83
CA ARG A 101 0.10 7.04 -13.81
C ARG A 101 0.15 5.84 -14.75
N PRO A 102 1.24 5.66 -15.52
CA PRO A 102 1.38 4.51 -16.39
C PRO A 102 1.30 3.20 -15.59
N ILE A 103 0.64 2.20 -16.15
CA ILE A 103 0.45 0.91 -15.46
C ILE A 103 1.78 0.24 -15.09
N TYR A 104 2.82 0.44 -15.90
CA TYR A 104 4.15 -0.08 -15.60
C TYR A 104 4.71 0.54 -14.31
N GLU A 105 4.53 1.84 -14.13
CA GLU A 105 4.95 2.54 -12.91
C GLU A 105 4.17 2.04 -11.70
N VAL A 106 2.86 1.86 -11.83
CA VAL A 106 2.01 1.29 -10.76
C VAL A 106 2.51 -0.10 -10.39
N SER A 107 2.84 -0.92 -11.39
CA SER A 107 3.40 -2.26 -11.17
C SER A 107 4.68 -2.21 -10.35
N LYS A 108 5.59 -1.30 -10.67
CA LYS A 108 6.84 -1.13 -9.94
C LYS A 108 6.61 -0.68 -8.50
N LEU A 109 5.73 0.28 -8.29
CA LEU A 109 5.41 0.79 -6.95
C LEU A 109 4.75 -0.27 -6.07
N LEU A 110 3.96 -1.17 -6.67
CA LEU A 110 3.36 -2.30 -5.96
C LEU A 110 4.33 -3.48 -5.79
N GLY A 111 5.43 -3.48 -6.53
CA GLY A 111 6.41 -4.56 -6.45
C GLY A 111 5.95 -5.84 -7.13
N HIS A 112 5.09 -5.75 -8.12
CA HIS A 112 4.71 -6.91 -8.94
C HIS A 112 5.89 -7.33 -9.81
N SER A 113 6.16 -8.63 -9.86
CA SER A 113 7.23 -9.18 -10.71
C SER A 113 6.92 -9.07 -12.19
N SER A 114 5.63 -8.93 -12.53
CA SER A 114 5.15 -8.79 -13.90
C SER A 114 4.05 -7.74 -13.97
N VAL A 115 4.08 -6.91 -15.00
CA VAL A 115 3.03 -5.93 -15.26
C VAL A 115 1.68 -6.59 -15.52
N THR A 116 1.69 -7.84 -15.98
CA THR A 116 0.47 -8.64 -16.21
C THR A 116 -0.36 -8.76 -14.95
N THR A 117 0.27 -8.93 -13.79
CA THR A 117 -0.44 -8.99 -12.50
C THR A 117 -1.18 -7.68 -12.24
N THR A 118 -0.54 -6.56 -12.49
CA THR A 118 -1.15 -5.24 -12.31
C THR A 118 -2.29 -5.02 -13.28
N GLU A 119 -2.10 -5.37 -14.55
CA GLU A 119 -3.13 -5.29 -15.57
C GLU A 119 -4.36 -6.10 -15.20
N ARG A 120 -4.16 -7.32 -14.74
CA ARG A 120 -5.26 -8.21 -14.34
C ARG A 120 -6.09 -7.62 -13.20
N HIS A 121 -5.45 -7.01 -12.22
CA HIS A 121 -6.15 -6.43 -11.08
C HIS A 121 -6.87 -5.13 -11.40
N TYR A 122 -6.32 -4.32 -12.30
CA TYR A 122 -6.80 -2.96 -12.54
C TYR A 122 -7.36 -2.69 -13.93
N ALA A 123 -7.27 -3.67 -14.87
CA ALA A 123 -7.78 -3.47 -16.22
C ALA A 123 -9.26 -3.04 -16.28
N PRO A 124 -10.17 -3.60 -15.49
CA PRO A 124 -11.55 -3.12 -15.51
C PRO A 124 -11.69 -1.64 -15.14
N LEU A 125 -10.85 -1.17 -14.22
CA LEU A 125 -10.85 0.24 -13.80
C LEU A 125 -10.30 1.15 -14.90
N LEU A 126 -9.27 0.69 -15.60
CA LEU A 126 -8.70 1.44 -16.73
C LEU A 126 -9.75 1.70 -17.81
N THR A 127 -10.60 0.72 -18.10
CA THR A 127 -11.65 0.87 -19.10
C THR A 127 -12.64 1.95 -18.68
N THR A 128 -13.05 2.00 -17.42
CA THR A 128 -13.99 3.00 -16.93
C THR A 128 -13.38 4.40 -16.83
N GLU A 129 -12.08 4.51 -16.78
CA GLU A 129 -11.35 5.79 -16.70
C GLU A 129 -11.05 6.38 -18.09
N ILE A 130 -11.34 5.67 -19.18
CA ILE A 130 -11.14 6.19 -20.51
C ILE A 130 -12.16 7.32 -20.77
N GLU A 131 -11.65 8.47 -21.18
CA GLU A 131 -12.50 9.60 -21.55
C GLU A 131 -13.28 9.32 -22.82
N ASP A 132 -14.37 10.06 -23.02
CA ASP A 132 -15.16 9.93 -24.24
C ASP A 132 -14.29 10.16 -25.48
N PHE A 133 -14.58 9.42 -26.53
CA PHE A 133 -13.78 9.47 -27.76
C PHE A 133 -14.72 9.46 -28.98
N VAL A 134 -14.25 10.04 -30.08
CA VAL A 134 -14.97 10.14 -31.34
C VAL A 134 -14.27 9.29 -32.40
N LEU A 135 -15.05 8.51 -33.13
CA LEU A 135 -14.55 7.68 -34.22
C LEU A 135 -14.52 8.46 -35.56
#